data_d105115387f80cbdf5aba0923ac604e3
#
_entry.id   d105115387f80cbdf5aba0923ac604e3
#
_cell.length_a   1.000
_cell.length_b   1.000
_cell.length_c   1.000
_cell.angle_alpha   90.00
_cell.angle_beta   90.00
_cell.angle_gamma   90.00
#
_symmetry.space_group_name_H-M   'P 1'
#
loop_
_entity.id
_entity.type
_entity.pdbx_description
1 polymer ?
#
loop_
_entity_poly.entity_id
_entity_poly.type
_entity_poly.pdbx_seq_one_letter_code
_entity_poly.pdbx_strand_id
1 'polypeptide(L)'
;MKLCKVKTCLPLSAAMIAIVSNPVGAAASTVYTVQKNDTLEAISKQYEVSVQSLKQANSKANDRINIGERLTIPGSSAANEYVQKNNSTVSTNTYQAIYQVKSGDTLSSISQQYKVSIQSIKQNNNVDGSQIFVGQHLKIDTGISLQEVDLMARLVNAEAGGEPYAGKVAVAKVVLNRANANGFPNTITDVIYEPIKNGYAFTPVTDDRINQPATQEAKMAVEEALTSKGTNSDWLYFYNPKTSTDKWITTRQTVAQIGNHLFAK
;
A
#
# COMPACT_ATOMS: atom_id res chain seq x y z
N MET A 1 -34.43 69.57 -34.77
CA MET A 1 -34.24 68.24 -35.42
C MET A 1 -32.76 67.85 -35.32
N LYS A 2 -32.36 67.09 -34.30
CA LYS A 2 -31.06 66.40 -34.24
C LYS A 2 -31.26 65.12 -33.46
N LEU A 3 -31.11 64.00 -34.14
CA LEU A 3 -31.19 62.65 -33.51
C LEU A 3 -30.00 62.40 -32.56
N CYS A 4 -30.30 62.04 -31.34
CA CYS A 4 -29.33 61.58 -30.40
C CYS A 4 -29.25 60.03 -30.48
N LYS A 5 -28.09 59.47 -30.82
CA LYS A 5 -27.84 58.05 -30.90
C LYS A 5 -27.76 57.47 -29.48
N VAL A 6 -28.67 56.59 -29.17
CA VAL A 6 -28.69 55.79 -27.92
C VAL A 6 -27.67 54.65 -28.08
N LYS A 7 -26.63 54.63 -27.24
CA LYS A 7 -25.71 53.50 -27.09
C LYS A 7 -26.42 52.44 -26.20
N THR A 8 -26.73 51.32 -26.80
CA THR A 8 -27.18 50.11 -26.10
C THR A 8 -26.12 49.54 -25.20
N CYS A 9 -26.26 49.67 -23.92
CA CYS A 9 -25.54 48.87 -22.93
C CYS A 9 -26.19 47.48 -22.84
N LEU A 10 -25.46 46.43 -23.11
CA LEU A 10 -25.86 45.06 -22.86
C LEU A 10 -25.91 44.82 -21.32
N PRO A 11 -26.92 44.16 -20.82
CA PRO A 11 -26.97 43.79 -19.40
C PRO A 11 -26.03 42.62 -19.17
N LEU A 12 -25.21 42.79 -18.12
CA LEU A 12 -24.39 41.73 -17.54
C LEU A 12 -25.36 40.68 -16.94
N SER A 13 -25.48 39.53 -17.56
CA SER A 13 -26.29 38.42 -17.02
C SER A 13 -25.60 37.90 -15.77
N ALA A 14 -26.20 38.19 -14.61
CA ALA A 14 -25.86 37.56 -13.35
C ALA A 14 -26.20 36.07 -13.45
N ALA A 15 -25.18 35.24 -13.55
CA ALA A 15 -25.34 33.81 -13.39
C ALA A 15 -25.73 33.55 -11.93
N MET A 16 -26.99 33.16 -11.71
CA MET A 16 -27.44 32.61 -10.43
C MET A 16 -26.68 31.31 -10.20
N ILE A 17 -25.72 31.34 -9.26
CA ILE A 17 -25.16 30.13 -8.68
C ILE A 17 -26.25 29.53 -7.79
N ALA A 18 -26.94 28.50 -8.28
CA ALA A 18 -27.75 27.65 -7.43
C ALA A 18 -26.80 26.92 -6.46
N ILE A 19 -26.86 27.30 -5.20
CA ILE A 19 -26.21 26.53 -4.13
C ILE A 19 -27.05 25.27 -3.97
N VAL A 20 -26.66 24.21 -4.66
CA VAL A 20 -27.14 22.86 -4.38
C VAL A 20 -26.35 22.39 -3.15
N SER A 21 -27.01 22.32 -2.01
CA SER A 21 -26.48 21.64 -0.83
C SER A 21 -26.35 20.15 -1.12
N ASN A 22 -25.18 19.74 -1.62
CA ASN A 22 -24.85 18.32 -1.71
C ASN A 22 -24.57 17.77 -0.30
N PRO A 23 -25.08 16.57 0.03
CA PRO A 23 -24.63 15.87 1.22
C PRO A 23 -23.13 15.58 1.11
N VAL A 24 -22.44 15.61 2.24
CA VAL A 24 -21.02 15.30 2.39
C VAL A 24 -20.72 13.98 1.65
N GLY A 25 -20.24 14.08 0.43
CA GLY A 25 -19.87 12.97 -0.46
C GLY A 25 -18.40 13.11 -0.83
N ALA A 26 -17.71 12.00 -0.85
CA ALA A 26 -16.30 11.83 -1.18
C ALA A 26 -15.84 12.84 -2.25
N ALA A 27 -14.79 13.60 -1.96
CA ALA A 27 -14.16 14.50 -2.91
C ALA A 27 -13.75 13.69 -4.15
N ALA A 28 -14.29 14.03 -5.31
CA ALA A 28 -14.03 13.32 -6.55
C ALA A 28 -12.52 13.40 -6.86
N SER A 29 -11.86 12.26 -6.93
CA SER A 29 -10.47 12.18 -7.38
C SER A 29 -10.42 12.48 -8.89
N THR A 30 -9.52 13.39 -9.28
CA THR A 30 -9.27 13.72 -10.69
C THR A 30 -8.10 12.90 -11.20
N VAL A 31 -8.15 12.43 -12.44
CA VAL A 31 -7.01 11.74 -13.07
C VAL A 31 -6.25 12.73 -13.96
N TYR A 32 -4.97 12.89 -13.69
CA TYR A 32 -4.05 13.70 -14.50
C TYR A 32 -3.13 12.81 -15.34
N THR A 33 -2.92 13.17 -16.61
CA THR A 33 -1.95 12.48 -17.48
C THR A 33 -0.67 13.30 -17.56
N VAL A 34 0.44 12.73 -17.12
CA VAL A 34 1.76 13.38 -17.07
C VAL A 34 2.19 13.85 -18.45
N GLN A 35 2.57 15.12 -18.56
CA GLN A 35 3.06 15.77 -19.75
C GLN A 35 4.60 15.87 -19.75
N LYS A 36 5.17 16.26 -20.89
CA LYS A 36 6.60 16.52 -21.00
C LYS A 36 7.00 17.66 -20.06
N ASN A 37 8.07 17.47 -19.30
CA ASN A 37 8.63 18.37 -18.28
C ASN A 37 7.81 18.50 -16.98
N ASP A 38 6.79 17.67 -16.77
CA ASP A 38 6.13 17.62 -15.48
C ASP A 38 7.05 17.05 -14.40
N THR A 39 6.82 17.52 -13.19
CA THR A 39 7.37 16.96 -11.95
C THR A 39 6.25 16.79 -10.93
N LEU A 40 6.41 15.85 -10.00
CA LEU A 40 5.41 15.69 -8.91
C LEU A 40 5.21 16.99 -8.13
N GLU A 41 6.27 17.81 -7.99
CA GLU A 41 6.20 19.12 -7.34
C GLU A 41 5.35 20.10 -8.13
N ALA A 42 5.52 20.19 -9.45
CA ALA A 42 4.73 21.07 -10.30
C ALA A 42 3.25 20.67 -10.30
N ILE A 43 2.97 19.37 -10.45
CA ILE A 43 1.61 18.82 -10.40
C ILE A 43 0.98 19.04 -9.03
N SER A 44 1.71 18.81 -7.94
CA SER A 44 1.20 19.03 -6.59
C SER A 44 0.80 20.48 -6.34
N LYS A 45 1.62 21.43 -6.80
CA LYS A 45 1.31 22.87 -6.73
C LYS A 45 0.10 23.24 -7.58
N GLN A 46 -0.01 22.70 -8.81
CA GLN A 46 -1.12 22.96 -9.73
C GLN A 46 -2.47 22.52 -9.14
N TYR A 47 -2.48 21.43 -8.42
CA TYR A 47 -3.71 20.85 -7.84
C TYR A 47 -3.88 21.11 -6.34
N GLU A 48 -3.03 21.94 -5.75
CA GLU A 48 -3.05 22.32 -4.32
C GLU A 48 -3.04 21.10 -3.37
N VAL A 49 -2.30 20.07 -3.73
CA VAL A 49 -2.08 18.86 -2.92
C VAL A 49 -0.62 18.75 -2.52
N SER A 50 -0.31 18.04 -1.43
CA SER A 50 1.09 17.78 -1.10
C SER A 50 1.71 16.74 -2.05
N VAL A 51 3.01 16.84 -2.32
CA VAL A 51 3.76 15.81 -3.08
C VAL A 51 3.56 14.44 -2.43
N GLN A 52 3.56 14.40 -1.10
CA GLN A 52 3.37 13.17 -0.35
C GLN A 52 1.98 12.56 -0.55
N SER A 53 0.91 13.38 -0.50
CA SER A 53 -0.45 12.92 -0.79
C SER A 53 -0.59 12.44 -2.23
N LEU A 54 0.05 13.13 -3.18
CA LEU A 54 0.06 12.72 -4.58
C LEU A 54 0.80 11.40 -4.79
N LYS A 55 1.93 11.19 -4.13
CA LYS A 55 2.67 9.92 -4.13
C LYS A 55 1.84 8.80 -3.52
N GLN A 56 1.23 9.03 -2.37
CA GLN A 56 0.38 8.04 -1.68
C GLN A 56 -0.81 7.61 -2.54
N ALA A 57 -1.52 8.58 -3.13
CA ALA A 57 -2.67 8.29 -4.00
C ALA A 57 -2.30 7.45 -5.25
N ASN A 58 -0.99 7.41 -5.59
CA ASN A 58 -0.48 6.73 -6.79
C ASN A 58 0.52 5.62 -6.46
N SER A 59 0.66 5.23 -5.20
CA SER A 59 1.60 4.18 -4.74
C SER A 59 3.05 4.41 -5.21
N LYS A 60 3.49 5.69 -5.24
CA LYS A 60 4.83 6.05 -5.71
C LYS A 60 5.83 6.11 -4.54
N ALA A 61 6.86 5.30 -4.62
CA ALA A 61 7.96 5.29 -3.64
C ALA A 61 8.94 6.47 -3.83
N ASN A 62 9.06 6.99 -5.06
CA ASN A 62 9.99 8.07 -5.42
C ASN A 62 9.28 9.15 -6.25
N ASP A 63 10.01 10.20 -6.62
CA ASP A 63 9.45 11.34 -7.37
C ASP A 63 9.46 11.16 -8.89
N ARG A 64 9.82 9.96 -9.37
CA ARG A 64 9.89 9.66 -10.80
C ARG A 64 8.49 9.49 -11.40
N ILE A 65 8.22 10.24 -12.46
CA ILE A 65 7.01 10.13 -13.28
C ILE A 65 7.40 10.04 -14.76
N ASN A 66 6.58 9.37 -15.55
CA ASN A 66 6.83 9.18 -16.97
C ASN A 66 5.76 9.92 -17.79
N ILE A 67 6.14 10.44 -18.96
CA ILE A 67 5.19 11.05 -19.90
C ILE A 67 4.11 10.03 -20.27
N GLY A 68 2.83 10.45 -20.17
CA GLY A 68 1.69 9.58 -20.41
C GLY A 68 1.22 8.77 -19.19
N GLU A 69 1.95 8.79 -18.10
CA GLU A 69 1.53 8.16 -16.83
C GLU A 69 0.26 8.84 -16.30
N ARG A 70 -0.68 8.04 -15.81
CA ARG A 70 -1.93 8.56 -15.23
C ARG A 70 -1.79 8.62 -13.70
N LEU A 71 -1.88 9.83 -13.18
CA LEU A 71 -1.84 10.08 -11.73
C LEU A 71 -3.24 10.41 -11.22
N THR A 72 -3.65 9.72 -10.17
CA THR A 72 -4.83 10.07 -9.39
C THR A 72 -4.49 11.27 -8.50
N ILE A 73 -5.19 12.38 -8.70
CA ILE A 73 -5.04 13.58 -7.87
C ILE A 73 -6.06 13.49 -6.75
N PRO A 74 -5.65 13.38 -5.47
CA PRO A 74 -6.59 13.43 -4.36
C PRO A 74 -7.27 14.81 -4.31
N GLY A 75 -8.58 14.85 -4.05
CA GLY A 75 -9.31 16.12 -3.95
C GLY A 75 -8.70 17.03 -2.87
N SER A 76 -8.58 18.33 -3.15
CA SER A 76 -7.91 19.30 -2.26
C SER A 76 -8.54 19.42 -0.86
N SER A 77 -9.83 19.15 -0.71
CA SER A 77 -10.51 19.08 0.59
C SER A 77 -10.08 17.88 1.44
N ALA A 78 -9.64 16.78 0.84
CA ALA A 78 -9.13 15.63 1.58
C ALA A 78 -7.72 15.90 2.15
N ALA A 79 -6.88 16.67 1.44
CA ALA A 79 -5.51 16.96 1.87
C ALA A 79 -5.43 17.85 3.12
N ASN A 80 -6.36 18.80 3.31
CA ASN A 80 -6.40 19.69 4.48
C ASN A 80 -7.14 19.09 5.69
N GLU A 81 -8.07 18.15 5.49
CA GLU A 81 -8.69 17.43 6.61
C GLU A 81 -7.74 16.40 7.24
N TYR A 82 -6.78 15.84 6.47
CA TYR A 82 -5.81 14.87 7.01
C TYR A 82 -4.79 15.49 7.98
N VAL A 83 -4.55 16.79 7.91
CA VAL A 83 -3.56 17.48 8.81
C VAL A 83 -4.22 18.03 10.07
N GLN A 84 -5.52 18.34 10.07
CA GLN A 84 -6.17 18.98 11.22
C GLN A 84 -7.13 18.10 12.04
N LYS A 85 -7.44 16.88 11.60
CA LYS A 85 -8.38 15.98 12.29
C LYS A 85 -7.73 14.83 13.05
N ASN A 86 -6.39 14.87 13.21
CA ASN A 86 -5.64 13.82 13.94
C ASN A 86 -5.72 13.94 15.46
N ASN A 87 -6.82 14.45 16.00
CA ASN A 87 -7.06 14.41 17.44
C ASN A 87 -8.38 13.73 17.86
N SER A 88 -9.06 13.00 16.95
CA SER A 88 -10.15 12.09 17.36
C SER A 88 -10.58 11.23 16.17
N THR A 89 -10.50 9.91 16.36
CA THR A 89 -10.86 8.82 15.45
C THR A 89 -9.98 8.65 14.22
N VAL A 90 -8.94 7.84 14.35
CA VAL A 90 -8.10 7.30 13.29
C VAL A 90 -8.98 6.43 12.37
N SER A 91 -9.45 6.99 11.26
CA SER A 91 -9.87 6.17 10.12
C SER A 91 -8.60 5.74 9.40
N THR A 92 -7.97 4.69 9.91
CA THR A 92 -6.74 4.15 9.36
C THR A 92 -7.06 3.48 8.04
N ASN A 93 -6.52 4.01 6.93
CA ASN A 93 -6.47 3.33 5.63
C ASN A 93 -5.43 2.17 5.70
N THR A 94 -5.33 1.54 6.87
CA THR A 94 -4.45 0.44 7.20
C THR A 94 -5.21 -0.88 7.18
N TYR A 95 -4.48 -1.93 6.85
CA TYR A 95 -5.02 -3.28 6.85
C TYR A 95 -5.29 -3.73 8.29
N GLN A 96 -6.55 -4.07 8.57
CA GLN A 96 -6.97 -4.66 9.84
C GLN A 96 -7.03 -6.18 9.72
N ALA A 97 -6.09 -6.86 10.35
CA ALA A 97 -6.13 -8.31 10.45
C ALA A 97 -7.17 -8.73 11.48
N ILE A 98 -7.95 -9.76 11.18
CA ILE A 98 -8.83 -10.42 12.15
C ILE A 98 -8.09 -11.65 12.69
N TYR A 99 -7.67 -11.59 13.94
CA TYR A 99 -6.96 -12.68 14.58
C TYR A 99 -7.88 -13.46 15.52
N GLN A 100 -7.97 -14.76 15.33
CA GLN A 100 -8.67 -15.63 16.27
C GLN A 100 -7.71 -16.12 17.35
N VAL A 101 -8.01 -15.79 18.61
CA VAL A 101 -7.22 -16.18 19.78
C VAL A 101 -7.16 -17.71 19.91
N LYS A 102 -5.97 -18.24 20.05
CA LYS A 102 -5.69 -19.67 20.19
C LYS A 102 -5.28 -19.99 21.63
N SER A 103 -5.31 -21.27 21.99
CA SER A 103 -4.84 -21.73 23.30
C SER A 103 -3.38 -21.33 23.53
N GLY A 104 -3.09 -20.74 24.68
CA GLY A 104 -1.77 -20.24 25.06
C GLY A 104 -1.45 -18.82 24.54
N ASP A 105 -2.35 -18.15 23.85
CA ASP A 105 -2.15 -16.77 23.45
C ASP A 105 -2.31 -15.81 24.62
N THR A 106 -1.52 -14.74 24.55
CA THR A 106 -1.62 -13.58 25.42
C THR A 106 -1.62 -12.31 24.57
N LEU A 107 -2.13 -11.20 25.10
CA LEU A 107 -2.00 -9.91 24.41
C LEU A 107 -0.54 -9.58 24.09
N SER A 108 0.41 -9.99 24.94
CA SER A 108 1.84 -9.78 24.71
C SER A 108 2.36 -10.61 23.53
N SER A 109 2.01 -11.90 23.44
CA SER A 109 2.44 -12.73 22.30
C SER A 109 1.84 -12.25 20.98
N ILE A 110 0.58 -11.81 20.99
CA ILE A 110 -0.09 -11.25 19.80
C ILE A 110 0.54 -9.90 19.42
N SER A 111 0.78 -9.04 20.40
CA SER A 111 1.48 -7.75 20.21
C SER A 111 2.86 -7.93 19.55
N GLN A 112 3.65 -8.88 20.01
CA GLN A 112 4.95 -9.22 19.43
C GLN A 112 4.82 -9.80 18.01
N GLN A 113 3.83 -10.66 17.78
CA GLN A 113 3.58 -11.28 16.47
C GLN A 113 3.28 -10.24 15.40
N TYR A 114 2.42 -9.27 15.71
CA TYR A 114 1.98 -8.23 14.78
C TYR A 114 2.80 -6.95 14.87
N LYS A 115 3.75 -6.86 15.78
CA LYS A 115 4.57 -5.66 16.06
C LYS A 115 3.74 -4.40 16.35
N VAL A 116 2.60 -4.59 17.00
CA VAL A 116 1.71 -3.52 17.44
C VAL A 116 1.68 -3.43 18.95
N SER A 117 1.35 -2.29 19.51
CA SER A 117 1.29 -2.14 20.97
C SER A 117 0.10 -2.91 21.55
N ILE A 118 0.26 -3.46 22.76
CA ILE A 118 -0.86 -4.05 23.51
C ILE A 118 -1.99 -3.05 23.69
N GLN A 119 -1.65 -1.77 23.87
CA GLN A 119 -2.63 -0.70 24.02
C GLN A 119 -3.49 -0.52 22.75
N SER A 120 -2.88 -0.58 21.57
CA SER A 120 -3.61 -0.55 20.29
C SER A 120 -4.57 -1.73 20.15
N ILE A 121 -4.11 -2.96 20.48
CA ILE A 121 -4.98 -4.14 20.47
C ILE A 121 -6.19 -3.94 21.39
N LYS A 122 -5.95 -3.47 22.62
CA LYS A 122 -7.01 -3.23 23.60
C LYS A 122 -8.02 -2.19 23.13
N GLN A 123 -7.53 -1.05 22.60
CA GLN A 123 -8.38 0.04 22.13
C GLN A 123 -9.26 -0.38 20.93
N ASN A 124 -8.66 -1.11 19.95
CA ASN A 124 -9.39 -1.54 18.77
C ASN A 124 -10.44 -2.63 19.05
N ASN A 125 -10.39 -3.26 20.25
CA ASN A 125 -11.26 -4.37 20.60
C ASN A 125 -12.09 -4.14 21.87
N ASN A 126 -12.03 -2.95 22.46
CA ASN A 126 -12.68 -2.62 23.73
C ASN A 126 -12.35 -3.64 24.84
N VAL A 127 -11.08 -4.07 24.91
CA VAL A 127 -10.60 -5.01 25.93
C VAL A 127 -10.11 -4.23 27.14
N ASP A 128 -10.84 -4.35 28.26
CA ASP A 128 -10.40 -3.85 29.55
C ASP A 128 -9.53 -4.92 30.23
N GLY A 129 -8.41 -4.48 30.84
CA GLY A 129 -7.48 -5.43 31.46
C GLY A 129 -6.62 -6.19 30.45
N SER A 130 -6.25 -7.44 30.76
CA SER A 130 -5.36 -8.27 29.93
C SER A 130 -5.98 -9.60 29.49
N GLN A 131 -7.23 -9.83 29.86
CA GLN A 131 -7.90 -11.12 29.63
C GLN A 131 -8.43 -11.20 28.19
N ILE A 132 -8.09 -12.27 27.51
CA ILE A 132 -8.61 -12.67 26.19
C ILE A 132 -9.02 -14.15 26.25
N PHE A 133 -9.94 -14.57 25.41
CA PHE A 133 -10.52 -15.90 25.42
C PHE A 133 -10.21 -16.66 24.15
N VAL A 134 -9.96 -17.96 24.24
CA VAL A 134 -9.80 -18.84 23.07
C VAL A 134 -11.04 -18.75 22.19
N GLY A 135 -10.83 -18.55 20.87
CA GLY A 135 -11.89 -18.33 19.89
C GLY A 135 -12.31 -16.86 19.75
N GLN A 136 -11.91 -15.96 20.63
CA GLN A 136 -12.17 -14.53 20.49
C GLN A 136 -11.52 -13.98 19.22
N HIS A 137 -12.25 -13.15 18.46
CA HIS A 137 -11.70 -12.44 17.33
C HIS A 137 -11.20 -11.05 17.76
N LEU A 138 -9.95 -10.77 17.46
CA LEU A 138 -9.32 -9.49 17.72
C LEU A 138 -9.02 -8.77 16.40
N LYS A 139 -9.41 -7.49 16.30
CA LYS A 139 -9.01 -6.58 15.23
C LYS A 139 -7.63 -6.06 15.54
N ILE A 140 -6.67 -6.35 14.66
CA ILE A 140 -5.29 -5.92 14.79
C ILE A 140 -5.02 -4.91 13.68
N ASP A 141 -4.78 -3.66 14.06
CA ASP A 141 -4.28 -2.65 13.13
C ASP A 141 -2.79 -2.92 12.89
N THR A 142 -2.47 -3.42 11.71
CA THR A 142 -1.10 -3.84 11.38
C THR A 142 -0.17 -2.67 11.09
N GLY A 143 -0.68 -1.44 10.94
CA GLY A 143 0.07 -0.29 10.48
C GLY A 143 0.46 -0.36 8.99
N ILE A 144 0.14 -1.46 8.29
CA ILE A 144 0.39 -1.65 6.87
C ILE A 144 -0.75 -1.02 6.08
N SER A 145 -0.45 -0.14 5.16
CA SER A 145 -1.48 0.52 4.34
C SER A 145 -2.16 -0.47 3.38
N LEU A 146 -3.42 -0.21 3.02
CA LEU A 146 -4.12 -1.03 2.02
C LEU A 146 -3.42 -0.98 0.66
N GLN A 147 -2.73 0.11 0.34
CA GLN A 147 -1.91 0.25 -0.86
C GLN A 147 -0.71 -0.70 -0.84
N GLU A 148 -0.04 -0.85 0.30
CA GLU A 148 1.07 -1.82 0.44
C GLU A 148 0.59 -3.25 0.35
N VAL A 149 -0.60 -3.57 0.89
CA VAL A 149 -1.22 -4.90 0.75
C VAL A 149 -1.51 -5.20 -0.73
N ASP A 150 -2.09 -4.26 -1.47
CA ASP A 150 -2.34 -4.41 -2.92
C ASP A 150 -1.03 -4.54 -3.71
N LEU A 151 -0.04 -3.69 -3.42
CA LEU A 151 1.28 -3.74 -4.05
C LEU A 151 1.96 -5.11 -3.83
N MET A 152 1.90 -5.61 -2.60
CA MET A 152 2.44 -6.93 -2.26
C MET A 152 1.69 -8.05 -2.98
N ALA A 153 0.37 -7.95 -3.13
CA ALA A 153 -0.42 -8.92 -3.87
C ALA A 153 -0.07 -8.92 -5.38
N ARG A 154 0.16 -7.76 -5.98
CA ARG A 154 0.64 -7.65 -7.37
C ARG A 154 2.03 -8.25 -7.53
N LEU A 155 2.93 -8.02 -6.59
CA LEU A 155 4.25 -8.66 -6.59
C LEU A 155 4.13 -10.19 -6.53
N VAL A 156 3.37 -10.71 -5.56
CA VAL A 156 3.15 -12.16 -5.40
C VAL A 156 2.55 -12.77 -6.65
N ASN A 157 1.60 -12.09 -7.29
CA ASN A 157 1.01 -12.53 -8.56
C ASN A 157 2.05 -12.60 -9.68
N ALA A 158 2.95 -11.62 -9.77
CA ALA A 158 3.95 -11.54 -10.82
C ALA A 158 5.14 -12.50 -10.60
N GLU A 159 5.55 -12.72 -9.34
CA GLU A 159 6.68 -13.61 -8.99
C GLU A 159 6.27 -15.09 -8.87
N ALA A 160 5.07 -15.35 -8.35
CA ALA A 160 4.64 -16.69 -7.97
C ALA A 160 3.30 -17.09 -8.61
N GLY A 161 2.88 -16.47 -9.72
CA GLY A 161 1.60 -16.73 -10.37
C GLY A 161 1.39 -18.20 -10.72
N GLY A 162 2.45 -18.88 -11.20
CA GLY A 162 2.43 -20.31 -11.54
C GLY A 162 2.79 -21.26 -10.39
N GLU A 163 3.09 -20.73 -9.20
CA GLU A 163 3.48 -21.54 -8.04
C GLU A 163 2.25 -22.03 -7.26
N PRO A 164 2.37 -23.13 -6.50
CA PRO A 164 1.34 -23.56 -5.57
C PRO A 164 0.99 -22.45 -4.58
N TYR A 165 -0.24 -22.46 -4.04
CA TYR A 165 -0.71 -21.44 -3.10
C TYR A 165 0.25 -21.19 -1.92
N ALA A 166 0.82 -22.28 -1.34
CA ALA A 166 1.83 -22.16 -0.29
C ALA A 166 3.09 -21.39 -0.73
N GLY A 167 3.47 -21.49 -2.01
CA GLY A 167 4.57 -20.73 -2.61
C GLY A 167 4.25 -19.24 -2.69
N LYS A 168 3.01 -18.88 -3.03
CA LYS A 168 2.54 -17.49 -3.02
C LYS A 168 2.59 -16.88 -1.62
N VAL A 169 2.11 -17.63 -0.61
CA VAL A 169 2.20 -17.25 0.82
C VAL A 169 3.67 -17.06 1.23
N ALA A 170 4.54 -17.96 0.81
CA ALA A 170 5.96 -17.90 1.14
C ALA A 170 6.67 -16.68 0.55
N VAL A 171 6.37 -16.31 -0.71
CA VAL A 171 6.89 -15.09 -1.33
C VAL A 171 6.42 -13.84 -0.58
N ALA A 172 5.13 -13.75 -0.21
CA ALA A 172 4.63 -12.65 0.63
C ALA A 172 5.39 -12.55 1.97
N LYS A 173 5.68 -13.69 2.60
CA LYS A 173 6.46 -13.74 3.85
C LYS A 173 7.89 -13.24 3.69
N VAL A 174 8.55 -13.53 2.56
CA VAL A 174 9.89 -12.98 2.30
C VAL A 174 9.85 -11.44 2.27
N VAL A 175 8.86 -10.82 1.65
CA VAL A 175 8.70 -9.36 1.66
C VAL A 175 8.53 -8.83 3.08
N LEU A 176 7.64 -9.44 3.87
CA LEU A 176 7.41 -9.06 5.27
C LEU A 176 8.66 -9.25 6.13
N ASN A 177 9.39 -10.33 5.92
CA ASN A 177 10.64 -10.61 6.65
C ASN A 177 11.71 -9.57 6.33
N ARG A 178 11.90 -9.22 5.05
CA ARG A 178 12.85 -8.17 4.64
C ARG A 178 12.51 -6.84 5.30
N ALA A 179 11.24 -6.40 5.26
CA ALA A 179 10.81 -5.16 5.90
C ALA A 179 11.05 -5.14 7.43
N ASN A 180 11.36 -6.29 8.01
CA ASN A 180 11.63 -6.46 9.43
C ASN A 180 13.08 -6.84 9.75
N ALA A 181 13.92 -7.08 8.75
CA ALA A 181 15.30 -7.54 8.93
C ALA A 181 16.28 -6.38 8.82
N ASN A 182 17.34 -6.46 9.63
CA ASN A 182 18.46 -5.54 9.49
C ASN A 182 19.14 -5.70 8.11
N GLY A 183 19.49 -4.60 7.48
CA GLY A 183 20.14 -4.59 6.16
C GLY A 183 19.17 -4.54 4.98
N PHE A 184 17.86 -4.48 5.24
CA PHE A 184 16.81 -4.24 4.26
C PHE A 184 16.04 -2.95 4.57
N PRO A 185 15.34 -2.37 3.59
CA PRO A 185 14.39 -1.29 3.84
C PRO A 185 13.30 -1.71 4.85
N ASN A 186 12.78 -0.74 5.60
CA ASN A 186 11.87 -0.99 6.72
C ASN A 186 10.37 -0.83 6.37
N THR A 187 10.04 -0.62 5.10
CA THR A 187 8.65 -0.60 4.61
C THR A 187 8.46 -1.62 3.50
N ILE A 188 7.25 -2.12 3.31
CA ILE A 188 6.91 -3.04 2.22
C ILE A 188 7.20 -2.40 0.86
N THR A 189 6.81 -1.14 0.71
CA THR A 189 7.03 -0.37 -0.52
C THR A 189 8.51 -0.29 -0.85
N ASP A 190 9.36 0.11 0.10
CA ASP A 190 10.79 0.27 -0.14
C ASP A 190 11.50 -1.07 -0.38
N VAL A 191 11.05 -2.15 0.27
CA VAL A 191 11.54 -3.52 -0.01
C VAL A 191 11.21 -3.93 -1.44
N ILE A 192 10.00 -3.65 -1.92
CA ILE A 192 9.58 -4.04 -3.27
C ILE A 192 10.33 -3.23 -4.34
N TYR A 193 10.52 -1.95 -4.10
CA TYR A 193 11.22 -1.02 -5.01
C TYR A 193 12.70 -0.84 -4.65
N GLU A 194 13.29 -1.76 -3.89
CA GLU A 194 14.72 -1.70 -3.53
C GLU A 194 15.60 -1.71 -4.79
N PRO A 195 16.37 -0.64 -5.05
CA PRO A 195 17.23 -0.57 -6.20
C PRO A 195 18.48 -1.42 -5.97
N ILE A 196 18.86 -2.21 -6.98
CA ILE A 196 20.11 -2.94 -7.04
C ILE A 196 20.93 -2.47 -8.24
N LYS A 197 22.19 -2.93 -8.38
CA LYS A 197 23.12 -2.47 -9.41
C LYS A 197 22.53 -2.47 -10.83
N ASN A 198 21.69 -3.45 -11.17
CA ASN A 198 21.14 -3.63 -12.52
C ASN A 198 19.60 -3.69 -12.52
N GLY A 199 18.93 -2.84 -11.77
CA GLY A 199 17.47 -2.79 -11.72
C GLY A 199 16.92 -2.77 -10.29
N TYR A 200 15.99 -3.65 -10.02
CA TYR A 200 15.32 -3.77 -8.71
C TYR A 200 15.50 -5.18 -8.13
N ALA A 201 15.32 -5.29 -6.82
CA ALA A 201 15.43 -6.57 -6.10
C ALA A 201 14.42 -7.62 -6.57
N PHE A 202 13.30 -7.16 -7.16
CA PHE A 202 12.26 -8.00 -7.75
C PHE A 202 12.10 -7.69 -9.25
N THR A 203 12.24 -8.73 -10.08
CA THR A 203 12.18 -8.60 -11.54
C THR A 203 10.88 -7.95 -12.05
N PRO A 204 9.68 -8.21 -11.48
CA PRO A 204 8.44 -7.56 -11.91
C PRO A 204 8.42 -6.03 -11.81
N VAL A 205 9.28 -5.45 -11.00
CA VAL A 205 9.44 -3.98 -10.94
C VAL A 205 10.23 -3.47 -12.14
N THR A 206 11.20 -4.28 -12.63
CA THR A 206 12.05 -3.91 -13.78
C THR A 206 11.31 -4.07 -15.11
N ASP A 207 10.45 -5.08 -15.22
CA ASP A 207 9.73 -5.43 -16.47
C ASP A 207 8.25 -5.01 -16.47
N ASP A 208 7.86 -4.14 -15.54
CA ASP A 208 6.51 -3.57 -15.41
C ASP A 208 5.38 -4.54 -15.08
N ARG A 209 5.64 -5.84 -14.85
CA ARG A 209 4.62 -6.81 -14.42
C ARG A 209 4.00 -6.46 -13.07
N ILE A 210 4.70 -5.69 -12.24
CA ILE A 210 4.20 -5.16 -10.96
C ILE A 210 2.93 -4.30 -11.14
N ASN A 211 2.71 -3.75 -12.34
CA ASN A 211 1.55 -2.90 -12.63
C ASN A 211 0.30 -3.69 -13.04
N GLN A 212 0.40 -5.01 -13.19
CA GLN A 212 -0.75 -5.87 -13.49
C GLN A 212 -1.58 -6.11 -12.23
N PRO A 213 -2.92 -6.14 -12.34
CA PRO A 213 -3.80 -6.44 -11.22
C PRO A 213 -3.49 -7.81 -10.61
N ALA A 214 -3.53 -7.88 -9.28
CA ALA A 214 -3.37 -9.15 -8.57
C ALA A 214 -4.61 -10.04 -8.72
N THR A 215 -4.38 -11.36 -8.87
CA THR A 215 -5.45 -12.35 -8.80
C THR A 215 -6.02 -12.45 -7.38
N GLN A 216 -7.25 -12.96 -7.25
CA GLN A 216 -7.85 -13.18 -5.95
C GLN A 216 -7.01 -14.13 -5.08
N GLU A 217 -6.42 -15.16 -5.69
CA GLU A 217 -5.54 -16.10 -5.00
C GLU A 217 -4.27 -15.43 -4.44
N ALA A 218 -3.66 -14.50 -5.18
CA ALA A 218 -2.51 -13.73 -4.69
C ALA A 218 -2.91 -12.82 -3.53
N LYS A 219 -4.08 -12.19 -3.57
CA LYS A 219 -4.61 -11.38 -2.46
C LYS A 219 -4.82 -12.23 -1.20
N MET A 220 -5.47 -13.38 -1.33
CA MET A 220 -5.66 -14.31 -0.23
C MET A 220 -4.33 -14.81 0.36
N ALA A 221 -3.32 -15.05 -0.46
CA ALA A 221 -2.00 -15.48 -0.02
C ALA A 221 -1.29 -14.38 0.81
N VAL A 222 -1.45 -13.11 0.42
CA VAL A 222 -0.95 -11.98 1.20
C VAL A 222 -1.68 -11.85 2.53
N GLU A 223 -3.01 -11.94 2.53
CA GLU A 223 -3.81 -11.91 3.76
C GLU A 223 -3.40 -13.04 4.72
N GLU A 224 -3.18 -14.24 4.20
CA GLU A 224 -2.67 -15.34 5.00
C GLU A 224 -1.28 -15.05 5.55
N ALA A 225 -0.37 -14.51 4.76
CA ALA A 225 0.96 -14.16 5.21
C ALA A 225 0.93 -13.11 6.33
N LEU A 226 0.01 -12.14 6.26
CA LEU A 226 -0.21 -11.11 7.28
C LEU A 226 -0.84 -11.63 8.57
N THR A 227 -1.67 -12.66 8.48
CA THR A 227 -2.45 -13.16 9.62
C THR A 227 -1.93 -14.46 10.21
N SER A 228 -1.14 -15.23 9.46
CA SER A 228 -0.67 -16.53 9.90
C SER A 228 0.34 -16.39 11.04
N LYS A 229 0.03 -17.08 12.17
CA LYS A 229 0.97 -17.27 13.26
C LYS A 229 2.19 -18.00 12.72
N GLY A 230 3.33 -17.31 12.71
CA GLY A 230 4.64 -17.89 12.56
C GLY A 230 4.72 -19.32 12.01
N THR A 231 4.85 -19.48 10.74
CA THR A 231 6.06 -20.15 10.36
C THR A 231 7.11 -19.09 10.65
N ASN A 232 7.92 -19.30 11.69
CA ASN A 232 9.12 -18.50 11.96
C ASN A 232 10.11 -18.74 10.82
N SER A 233 9.66 -18.49 9.59
CA SER A 233 10.50 -18.49 8.43
C SER A 233 11.21 -17.15 8.44
N ASP A 234 12.44 -17.16 8.80
CA ASP A 234 13.38 -16.06 8.65
C ASP A 234 13.96 -16.04 7.22
N TRP A 235 13.12 -16.46 6.25
CA TRP A 235 13.48 -16.50 4.84
C TRP A 235 13.56 -15.09 4.29
N LEU A 236 14.73 -14.76 3.77
CA LEU A 236 15.00 -13.44 3.20
C LEU A 236 15.13 -13.48 1.68
N TYR A 237 15.31 -14.69 1.13
CA TYR A 237 15.54 -14.90 -0.30
C TYR A 237 14.70 -16.04 -0.84
N PHE A 238 14.39 -15.96 -2.13
CA PHE A 238 13.87 -17.09 -2.89
C PHE A 238 14.39 -17.01 -4.34
N TYR A 239 14.47 -18.16 -5.00
CA TYR A 239 14.87 -18.25 -6.39
C TYR A 239 14.39 -19.56 -6.99
N ASN A 240 14.26 -19.59 -8.33
CA ASN A 240 14.03 -20.82 -9.06
C ASN A 240 15.39 -21.36 -9.53
N PRO A 241 15.88 -22.53 -9.06
CA PRO A 241 17.19 -23.03 -9.40
C PRO A 241 17.35 -23.42 -10.88
N LYS A 242 16.24 -23.60 -11.61
CA LYS A 242 16.28 -23.93 -13.05
C LYS A 242 16.49 -22.71 -13.93
N THR A 243 16.12 -21.51 -13.45
CA THR A 243 16.14 -20.27 -14.24
C THR A 243 17.07 -19.21 -13.68
N SER A 244 17.47 -19.32 -12.42
CA SER A 244 18.37 -18.35 -11.79
C SER A 244 19.78 -18.41 -12.40
N THR A 245 20.27 -17.26 -12.81
CA THR A 245 21.66 -17.05 -13.27
C THR A 245 22.55 -16.43 -12.20
N ASP A 246 21.96 -16.00 -11.08
CA ASP A 246 22.68 -15.38 -9.98
C ASP A 246 23.39 -16.44 -9.13
N LYS A 247 24.72 -16.50 -9.27
CA LYS A 247 25.55 -17.43 -8.50
C LYS A 247 25.61 -17.09 -7.01
N TRP A 248 25.41 -15.82 -6.64
CA TRP A 248 25.44 -15.43 -5.23
C TRP A 248 24.25 -16.02 -4.47
N ILE A 249 23.06 -16.01 -5.05
CA ILE A 249 21.87 -16.56 -4.40
C ILE A 249 22.00 -18.05 -4.10
N THR A 250 22.70 -18.79 -4.97
CA THR A 250 22.93 -20.25 -4.79
C THR A 250 23.89 -20.57 -3.65
N THR A 251 24.62 -19.57 -3.11
CA THR A 251 25.48 -19.73 -1.93
C THR A 251 24.74 -19.55 -0.61
N ARG A 252 23.46 -19.09 -0.65
CA ARG A 252 22.67 -18.89 0.56
C ARG A 252 22.20 -20.22 1.13
N GLN A 253 22.01 -20.24 2.45
CA GLN A 253 21.51 -21.43 3.12
C GLN A 253 20.05 -21.70 2.70
N THR A 254 19.83 -22.68 1.85
CA THR A 254 18.50 -23.14 1.49
C THR A 254 17.82 -23.81 2.68
N VAL A 255 16.60 -23.39 2.99
CA VAL A 255 15.84 -23.87 4.17
C VAL A 255 14.54 -24.55 3.80
N ALA A 256 14.00 -24.30 2.61
CA ALA A 256 12.79 -24.96 2.11
C ALA A 256 12.72 -24.93 0.59
N GLN A 257 11.96 -25.89 0.04
CA GLN A 257 11.50 -25.85 -1.35
C GLN A 257 9.99 -25.91 -1.36
N ILE A 258 9.36 -24.99 -2.10
CA ILE A 258 7.90 -24.97 -2.32
C ILE A 258 7.70 -24.70 -3.81
N GLY A 259 7.08 -25.66 -4.51
CA GLY A 259 6.95 -25.62 -5.96
C GLY A 259 8.33 -25.59 -6.63
N ASN A 260 8.53 -24.64 -7.52
CA ASN A 260 9.81 -24.43 -8.20
C ASN A 260 10.79 -23.50 -7.44
N HIS A 261 10.34 -22.88 -6.34
CA HIS A 261 11.17 -21.94 -5.58
C HIS A 261 11.91 -22.63 -4.43
N LEU A 262 13.20 -22.32 -4.32
CA LEU A 262 13.99 -22.54 -3.11
C LEU A 262 13.97 -21.28 -2.28
N PHE A 263 13.71 -21.42 -0.98
CA PHE A 263 13.73 -20.34 0.01
C PHE A 263 14.98 -20.44 0.85
N ALA A 264 15.61 -19.28 1.13
CA ALA A 264 16.94 -19.22 1.77
C ALA A 264 17.03 -18.06 2.78
N LYS A 265 18.07 -18.15 3.64
CA LYS A 265 18.49 -17.13 4.61
C LYS A 265 19.73 -16.37 4.13
#